data_c0c405d26e8fc0a9c5a69cdc48aab488
#
_entry.id   c0c405d26e8fc0a9c5a69cdc48aab488
#
_cell.length_a   1.000
_cell.length_b   1.000
_cell.length_c   1.000
_cell.angle_alpha   90.00
_cell.angle_beta   90.00
_cell.angle_gamma   90.00
#
_symmetry.space_group_name_H-M   'P 1'
#
loop_
_entity.id
_entity.type
_entity.pdbx_description
1 polymer ?
#
loop_
_entity_poly.entity_id
_entity_poly.type
_entity_poly.pdbx_seq_one_letter_code
_entity_poly.pdbx_strand_id
1 'polypeptide(L)'
;MIPSDSQLDGTFTVDVEDYFQVSAFASVIRPEDWDHYECRVVQSTRQLLELAAHHSTHGTFFVLGWVAERYPELVREIQSAGHEIGCHSHWHQLIYELGPTRFRSDLVKARDTLQFITGEPVRLFRAPSFSITRASLWALEILVEEGFTIDSSIYPIRHDRYGIAGSPKAPHVISTPAGDISEFPGMTATVAGMTIPVGGGGYLRLFPWALTSRLLRQIRSQSRPLNVYLHPWEVDVDQPRI
;
A
#
# COMPACT_ATOMS: atom_id res chain seq x y z
N MET A 1 -15.04 -6.84 -9.01
CA MET A 1 -15.04 -7.88 -10.08
C MET A 1 -13.78 -7.66 -10.90
N ILE A 2 -12.85 -8.62 -10.91
CA ILE A 2 -11.62 -8.51 -11.72
C ILE A 2 -12.05 -8.59 -13.20
N PRO A 3 -11.65 -7.64 -14.08
CA PRO A 3 -12.04 -7.66 -15.48
C PRO A 3 -11.52 -8.94 -16.14
N SER A 4 -12.40 -9.70 -16.79
CA SER A 4 -12.09 -11.01 -17.39
C SER A 4 -11.35 -10.94 -18.72
N ASP A 5 -11.17 -9.76 -19.33
CA ASP A 5 -10.66 -9.64 -20.70
C ASP A 5 -9.57 -8.57 -20.94
N SER A 6 -9.17 -7.80 -19.95
CA SER A 6 -7.97 -6.97 -20.02
C SER A 6 -6.87 -7.63 -19.16
N GLN A 7 -5.88 -8.20 -19.82
CA GLN A 7 -4.68 -8.68 -19.14
C GLN A 7 -4.04 -7.44 -18.50
N LEU A 8 -4.24 -7.27 -17.17
CA LEU A 8 -3.56 -6.23 -16.39
C LEU A 8 -2.06 -6.49 -16.49
N ASP A 9 -1.34 -5.65 -17.23
CA ASP A 9 0.12 -5.75 -17.33
C ASP A 9 0.81 -5.46 -16.00
N GLY A 10 0.19 -4.63 -15.15
CA GLY A 10 0.66 -4.32 -13.82
C GLY A 10 -0.09 -3.17 -13.16
N THR A 11 0.22 -2.95 -11.90
CA THR A 11 -0.26 -1.81 -11.10
C THR A 11 0.93 -1.01 -10.59
N PHE A 12 0.81 0.31 -10.63
CA PHE A 12 1.70 1.24 -9.96
C PHE A 12 0.96 1.78 -8.73
N THR A 13 1.55 1.63 -7.56
CA THR A 13 0.92 2.05 -6.32
C THR A 13 1.88 2.89 -5.46
N VAL A 14 1.32 3.81 -4.67
CA VAL A 14 2.06 4.67 -3.77
C VAL A 14 1.42 4.62 -2.40
N ASP A 15 2.22 4.33 -1.37
CA ASP A 15 1.78 4.42 0.02
C ASP A 15 2.13 5.83 0.52
N VAL A 16 1.11 6.71 0.59
CA VAL A 16 1.29 8.15 0.87
C VAL A 16 1.42 8.36 2.36
N GLU A 17 2.65 8.25 2.81
CA GLU A 17 3.11 8.46 4.18
C GLU A 17 4.41 9.27 4.19
N ASP A 18 4.75 9.85 5.33
CA ASP A 18 6.01 10.58 5.51
C ASP A 18 7.10 9.67 6.13
N TYR A 19 8.36 10.05 5.97
CA TYR A 19 9.54 9.30 6.41
C TYR A 19 9.52 8.95 7.91
N PHE A 20 8.93 9.80 8.75
CA PHE A 20 8.85 9.59 10.20
C PHE A 20 7.70 8.67 10.62
N GLN A 21 6.79 8.33 9.70
CA GLN A 21 5.62 7.46 9.96
C GLN A 21 5.92 5.98 9.77
N VAL A 22 7.11 5.67 9.26
CA VAL A 22 7.55 4.30 8.97
C VAL A 22 7.57 3.46 10.25
N SER A 23 6.99 2.27 10.21
CA SER A 23 6.91 1.35 11.36
C SER A 23 8.27 0.98 11.98
N ALA A 24 9.38 1.15 11.24
CA ALA A 24 10.73 0.95 11.77
C ALA A 24 11.06 1.95 12.90
N PHE A 25 10.45 3.12 12.92
CA PHE A 25 10.66 4.16 13.92
C PHE A 25 9.60 4.18 15.03
N ALA A 26 8.59 3.32 14.99
CA ALA A 26 7.47 3.33 15.95
C ALA A 26 7.91 3.18 17.42
N SER A 27 9.11 2.64 17.69
CA SER A 27 9.65 2.56 19.04
C SER A 27 10.25 3.87 19.56
N VAL A 28 10.55 4.83 18.69
CA VAL A 28 11.21 6.10 19.01
C VAL A 28 10.39 7.32 18.61
N ILE A 29 9.48 7.18 17.65
CA ILE A 29 8.58 8.24 17.18
C ILE A 29 7.13 7.75 17.35
N ARG A 30 6.40 8.41 18.24
CA ARG A 30 4.99 8.09 18.47
C ARG A 30 4.10 8.98 17.60
N PRO A 31 2.86 8.56 17.28
CA PRO A 31 1.92 9.38 16.52
C PRO A 31 1.67 10.78 17.13
N GLU A 32 1.74 10.90 18.45
CA GLU A 32 1.58 12.18 19.15
C GLU A 32 2.73 13.16 18.86
N ASP A 33 3.89 12.66 18.42
CA ASP A 33 5.08 13.44 18.15
C ASP A 33 5.19 13.88 16.67
N TRP A 34 4.33 13.37 15.77
CA TRP A 34 4.41 13.61 14.32
C TRP A 34 4.35 15.09 13.94
N ASP A 35 3.64 15.89 14.72
CA ASP A 35 3.53 17.33 14.49
C ASP A 35 4.84 18.12 14.71
N HIS A 36 5.83 17.49 15.34
CA HIS A 36 7.15 18.07 15.57
C HIS A 36 8.15 17.80 14.45
N TYR A 37 7.79 16.92 13.50
CA TYR A 37 8.65 16.59 12.37
C TYR A 37 8.30 17.44 11.14
N GLU A 38 9.34 17.76 10.35
CA GLU A 38 9.15 18.42 9.07
C GLU A 38 8.40 17.49 8.10
N CYS A 39 7.19 17.88 7.71
CA CYS A 39 6.41 17.13 6.73
C CYS A 39 6.94 17.36 5.32
N ARG A 40 7.30 16.27 4.65
CA ARG A 40 7.84 16.26 3.29
C ARG A 40 6.96 15.49 2.30
N VAL A 41 5.91 14.83 2.81
CA VAL A 41 5.01 13.99 2.02
C VAL A 41 4.38 14.74 0.84
N VAL A 42 4.04 16.02 1.00
CA VAL A 42 3.39 16.82 -0.06
C VAL A 42 4.32 17.01 -1.26
N GLN A 43 5.54 17.52 -1.01
CA GLN A 43 6.49 17.77 -2.10
C GLN A 43 6.94 16.48 -2.77
N SER A 44 7.17 15.42 -1.99
CA SER A 44 7.65 14.14 -2.50
C SER A 44 6.55 13.40 -3.27
N THR A 45 5.28 13.50 -2.84
CA THR A 45 4.15 12.97 -3.61
C THR A 45 3.98 13.72 -4.93
N ARG A 46 4.14 15.04 -4.96
CA ARG A 46 4.08 15.82 -6.20
C ARG A 46 5.17 15.40 -7.20
N GLN A 47 6.37 15.07 -6.73
CA GLN A 47 7.42 14.52 -7.61
C GLN A 47 6.99 13.17 -8.23
N LEU A 48 6.30 12.31 -7.47
CA LEU A 48 5.76 11.06 -8.01
C LEU A 48 4.62 11.30 -9.00
N LEU A 49 3.75 12.30 -8.76
CA LEU A 49 2.70 12.70 -9.71
C LEU A 49 3.30 13.21 -11.02
N GLU A 50 4.33 14.06 -10.95
CA GLU A 50 5.06 14.54 -12.14
C GLU A 50 5.71 13.39 -12.92
N LEU A 51 6.33 12.45 -12.23
CA LEU A 51 6.92 11.26 -12.84
C LEU A 51 5.85 10.40 -13.53
N ALA A 52 4.73 10.16 -12.86
CA ALA A 52 3.62 9.40 -13.43
C ALA A 52 3.02 10.08 -14.67
N ALA A 53 2.83 11.40 -14.62
CA ALA A 53 2.36 12.21 -15.74
C ALA A 53 3.33 12.16 -16.92
N HIS A 54 4.66 12.29 -16.66
CA HIS A 54 5.68 12.20 -17.72
C HIS A 54 5.63 10.87 -18.48
N HIS A 55 5.26 9.79 -17.79
CA HIS A 55 5.15 8.46 -18.38
C HIS A 55 3.70 8.08 -18.78
N SER A 56 2.75 9.02 -18.73
CA SER A 56 1.32 8.76 -19.00
C SER A 56 0.79 7.54 -18.23
N THR A 57 1.19 7.42 -16.97
CA THR A 57 0.86 6.28 -16.10
C THR A 57 -0.09 6.73 -15.01
N HIS A 58 -1.17 5.96 -14.80
CA HIS A 58 -2.06 6.13 -13.67
C HIS A 58 -1.81 5.02 -12.65
N GLY A 59 -2.08 5.31 -11.38
CA GLY A 59 -1.85 4.37 -10.28
C GLY A 59 -2.84 4.56 -9.15
N THR A 60 -2.68 3.73 -8.11
CA THR A 60 -3.46 3.81 -6.87
C THR A 60 -2.60 4.40 -5.77
N PHE A 61 -3.07 5.45 -5.13
CA PHE A 61 -2.41 6.11 -4.01
C PHE A 61 -3.15 5.73 -2.72
N PHE A 62 -2.53 4.89 -1.91
CA PHE A 62 -3.03 4.52 -0.59
C PHE A 62 -2.64 5.60 0.40
N VAL A 63 -3.60 6.45 0.76
CA VAL A 63 -3.33 7.65 1.55
C VAL A 63 -3.60 7.37 3.03
N LEU A 64 -2.63 7.74 3.87
CA LEU A 64 -2.78 7.71 5.31
C LEU A 64 -3.81 8.76 5.75
N GLY A 65 -4.76 8.39 6.60
CA GLY A 65 -5.82 9.29 7.04
C GLY A 65 -5.30 10.54 7.74
N TRP A 66 -4.21 10.42 8.51
CA TRP A 66 -3.52 11.57 9.12
C TRP A 66 -2.98 12.56 8.06
N VAL A 67 -2.42 12.06 6.96
CA VAL A 67 -1.96 12.89 5.85
C VAL A 67 -3.16 13.58 5.17
N ALA A 68 -4.25 12.83 4.95
CA ALA A 68 -5.46 13.37 4.34
C ALA A 68 -6.10 14.48 5.17
N GLU A 69 -6.16 14.34 6.50
CA GLU A 69 -6.68 15.39 7.40
C GLU A 69 -5.86 16.68 7.31
N ARG A 70 -4.53 16.58 7.21
CA ARG A 70 -3.64 17.74 7.19
C ARG A 70 -3.49 18.38 5.83
N TYR A 71 -3.51 17.58 4.80
CA TYR A 71 -3.24 18.00 3.43
C TYR A 71 -4.36 17.54 2.46
N PRO A 72 -5.62 17.97 2.69
CA PRO A 72 -6.75 17.56 1.86
C PRO A 72 -6.56 17.95 0.39
N GLU A 73 -5.84 19.05 0.12
CA GLU A 73 -5.54 19.47 -1.25
C GLU A 73 -4.65 18.48 -1.98
N LEU A 74 -3.71 17.82 -1.27
CA LEU A 74 -2.89 16.78 -1.87
C LEU A 74 -3.75 15.60 -2.37
N VAL A 75 -4.76 15.19 -1.60
CA VAL A 75 -5.68 14.12 -2.00
C VAL A 75 -6.47 14.53 -3.24
N ARG A 76 -6.92 15.79 -3.32
CA ARG A 76 -7.60 16.33 -4.51
C ARG A 76 -6.67 16.43 -5.71
N GLU A 77 -5.41 16.82 -5.53
CA GLU A 77 -4.38 16.83 -6.58
C GLU A 77 -4.19 15.43 -7.17
N ILE A 78 -4.03 14.39 -6.32
CA ILE A 78 -3.90 13.00 -6.74
C ILE A 78 -5.12 12.55 -7.56
N GLN A 79 -6.34 12.79 -7.05
CA GLN A 79 -7.58 12.43 -7.72
C GLN A 79 -7.73 13.19 -9.06
N SER A 80 -7.46 14.50 -9.09
CA SER A 80 -7.57 15.33 -10.30
C SER A 80 -6.56 14.96 -11.37
N ALA A 81 -5.42 14.38 -10.99
CA ALA A 81 -4.44 13.81 -11.91
C ALA A 81 -4.88 12.45 -12.49
N GLY A 82 -6.08 11.96 -12.15
CA GLY A 82 -6.64 10.70 -12.65
C GLY A 82 -6.18 9.46 -11.93
N HIS A 83 -5.55 9.60 -10.76
CA HIS A 83 -5.15 8.46 -9.94
C HIS A 83 -6.28 8.03 -9.02
N GLU A 84 -6.26 6.75 -8.64
CA GLU A 84 -7.22 6.15 -7.72
C GLU A 84 -6.78 6.38 -6.26
N ILE A 85 -7.74 6.68 -5.38
CA ILE A 85 -7.49 6.85 -3.95
C ILE A 85 -7.84 5.57 -3.21
N GLY A 86 -6.87 5.03 -2.48
CA GLY A 86 -7.02 3.95 -1.52
C GLY A 86 -6.79 4.44 -0.08
N CYS A 87 -7.20 3.63 0.87
CA CYS A 87 -7.02 3.88 2.30
C CYS A 87 -5.78 3.14 2.82
N HIS A 88 -4.92 3.86 3.57
CA HIS A 88 -3.73 3.29 4.23
C HIS A 88 -3.83 3.33 5.75
N SER A 89 -5.06 3.10 6.34
CA SER A 89 -5.30 3.29 7.77
C SER A 89 -5.17 4.79 8.16
N HIS A 90 -5.36 5.11 9.44
CA HIS A 90 -5.25 6.51 9.89
C HIS A 90 -3.92 6.81 10.58
N TRP A 91 -3.47 5.93 11.50
CA TRP A 91 -2.30 6.12 12.34
C TRP A 91 -1.09 5.27 11.98
N HIS A 92 -1.09 4.63 10.83
CA HIS A 92 -0.01 3.74 10.37
C HIS A 92 0.40 2.66 11.41
N GLN A 93 -0.56 2.16 12.19
CA GLN A 93 -0.32 1.12 13.19
C GLN A 93 -0.41 -0.27 12.58
N LEU A 94 0.39 -1.21 13.08
CA LEU A 94 0.38 -2.59 12.61
C LEU A 94 -0.95 -3.27 12.97
N ILE A 95 -1.63 -3.86 11.99
CA ILE A 95 -2.98 -4.39 12.16
C ILE A 95 -3.05 -5.45 13.25
N TYR A 96 -2.08 -6.36 13.31
CA TYR A 96 -2.03 -7.40 14.33
C TYR A 96 -1.81 -6.89 15.77
N GLU A 97 -1.38 -5.63 15.95
CA GLU A 97 -1.22 -4.99 17.27
C GLU A 97 -2.49 -4.24 17.71
N LEU A 98 -3.33 -3.85 16.76
CA LEU A 98 -4.55 -3.08 17.05
C LEU A 98 -5.66 -3.92 17.66
N GLY A 99 -5.87 -5.12 17.14
CA GLY A 99 -7.08 -5.92 17.38
C GLY A 99 -8.32 -5.34 16.67
N PRO A 100 -9.42 -6.12 16.59
CA PRO A 100 -10.57 -5.80 15.75
C PRO A 100 -11.23 -4.44 16.00
N THR A 101 -11.47 -4.10 17.27
CA THR A 101 -12.20 -2.87 17.63
C THR A 101 -11.42 -1.62 17.28
N ARG A 102 -10.12 -1.57 17.62
CA ARG A 102 -9.28 -0.41 17.31
C ARG A 102 -9.01 -0.30 15.82
N PHE A 103 -8.80 -1.43 15.14
CA PHE A 103 -8.65 -1.44 13.69
C PHE A 103 -9.87 -0.86 13.00
N ARG A 104 -11.09 -1.29 13.37
CA ARG A 104 -12.33 -0.75 12.79
C ARG A 104 -12.43 0.77 13.00
N SER A 105 -12.15 1.25 14.20
CA SER A 105 -12.20 2.70 14.50
C SER A 105 -11.20 3.49 13.67
N ASP A 106 -9.98 3.00 13.54
CA ASP A 106 -8.92 3.61 12.73
C ASP A 106 -9.27 3.63 11.23
N LEU A 107 -9.76 2.50 10.72
CA LEU A 107 -10.18 2.31 9.34
C LEU A 107 -11.33 3.25 8.96
N VAL A 108 -12.39 3.29 9.78
CA VAL A 108 -13.56 4.15 9.54
C VAL A 108 -13.16 5.61 9.53
N LYS A 109 -12.33 6.04 10.49
CA LYS A 109 -11.83 7.41 10.54
C LYS A 109 -11.09 7.78 9.24
N ALA A 110 -10.18 6.93 8.78
CA ALA A 110 -9.42 7.18 7.55
C ALA A 110 -10.32 7.19 6.32
N ARG A 111 -11.20 6.19 6.16
CA ARG A 111 -12.16 6.08 5.06
C ARG A 111 -13.05 7.31 4.97
N ASP A 112 -13.68 7.69 6.08
CA ASP A 112 -14.64 8.80 6.11
C ASP A 112 -13.95 10.13 5.78
N THR A 113 -12.72 10.34 6.25
CA THR A 113 -11.90 11.50 5.88
C THR A 113 -11.64 11.53 4.37
N LEU A 114 -11.19 10.43 3.79
CA LEU A 114 -10.89 10.34 2.37
C LEU A 114 -12.16 10.53 1.51
N GLN A 115 -13.26 9.89 1.86
CA GLN A 115 -14.54 10.03 1.18
C GLN A 115 -15.10 11.46 1.26
N PHE A 116 -14.94 12.14 2.40
CA PHE A 116 -15.32 13.54 2.53
C PHE A 116 -14.52 14.45 1.60
N ILE A 117 -13.21 14.20 1.43
CA ILE A 117 -12.34 15.00 0.57
C ILE A 117 -12.60 14.74 -0.92
N THR A 118 -12.75 13.47 -1.31
CA THR A 118 -12.88 13.04 -2.70
C THR A 118 -14.30 13.16 -3.25
N GLY A 119 -15.30 13.12 -2.37
CA GLY A 119 -16.71 13.01 -2.76
C GLY A 119 -17.11 11.63 -3.29
N GLU A 120 -16.23 10.64 -3.23
CA GLU A 120 -16.41 9.30 -3.81
C GLU A 120 -16.18 8.19 -2.78
N PRO A 121 -16.80 7.01 -2.94
CA PRO A 121 -16.55 5.86 -2.07
C PRO A 121 -15.10 5.36 -2.20
N VAL A 122 -14.39 5.24 -1.09
CA VAL A 122 -13.04 4.63 -1.03
C VAL A 122 -13.20 3.14 -0.75
N ARG A 123 -12.76 2.30 -1.70
CA ARG A 123 -13.00 0.84 -1.70
C ARG A 123 -11.73 0.01 -1.70
N LEU A 124 -10.57 0.63 -1.78
CA LEU A 124 -9.27 -0.02 -1.80
C LEU A 124 -8.56 0.21 -0.48
N PHE A 125 -7.97 -0.85 0.05
CA PHE A 125 -7.19 -0.80 1.28
C PHE A 125 -5.81 -1.41 1.10
N ARG A 126 -4.84 -0.84 1.80
CA ARG A 126 -3.54 -1.46 2.06
C ARG A 126 -3.17 -1.26 3.51
N ALA A 127 -2.84 -2.36 4.21
CA ALA A 127 -2.40 -2.29 5.59
C ALA A 127 -0.99 -1.70 5.70
N PRO A 128 -0.75 -0.82 6.67
CA PRO A 128 0.60 -0.36 7.00
C PRO A 128 1.58 -1.53 7.11
N SER A 129 2.73 -1.39 6.44
CA SER A 129 3.80 -2.41 6.42
C SER A 129 3.32 -3.82 6.05
N PHE A 130 2.26 -3.96 5.23
CA PHE A 130 1.69 -5.25 4.86
C PHE A 130 1.33 -6.14 6.07
N SER A 131 0.81 -5.53 7.13
CA SER A 131 0.61 -6.13 8.45
C SER A 131 -0.64 -7.00 8.60
N ILE A 132 -1.35 -7.34 7.49
CA ILE A 132 -2.30 -8.45 7.51
C ILE A 132 -1.51 -9.75 7.41
N THR A 133 -1.51 -10.50 8.50
CA THR A 133 -0.83 -11.78 8.68
C THR A 133 -1.82 -12.87 9.05
N ARG A 134 -1.37 -14.11 9.24
CA ARG A 134 -2.27 -15.19 9.72
C ARG A 134 -2.98 -14.86 11.04
N ALA A 135 -2.34 -14.07 11.91
CA ALA A 135 -2.90 -13.66 13.18
C ALA A 135 -3.96 -12.54 13.07
N SER A 136 -3.99 -11.85 11.94
CA SER A 136 -4.90 -10.71 11.70
C SER A 136 -5.79 -10.87 10.47
N LEU A 137 -6.05 -12.10 9.99
CA LEU A 137 -6.98 -12.36 8.87
C LEU A 137 -8.41 -11.90 9.15
N TRP A 138 -8.80 -11.75 10.41
CA TRP A 138 -10.05 -11.14 10.82
C TRP A 138 -10.23 -9.71 10.28
N ALA A 139 -9.15 -9.03 9.92
CA ALA A 139 -9.20 -7.69 9.35
C ALA A 139 -9.90 -7.66 7.98
N LEU A 140 -9.77 -8.73 7.19
CA LEU A 140 -10.43 -8.83 5.87
C LEU A 140 -11.96 -8.83 6.00
N GLU A 141 -12.51 -9.49 7.00
CA GLU A 141 -13.95 -9.46 7.29
C GLU A 141 -14.41 -8.04 7.63
N ILE A 142 -13.65 -7.32 8.48
CA ILE A 142 -13.95 -5.93 8.84
C ILE A 142 -13.86 -5.03 7.59
N LEU A 143 -12.88 -5.24 6.71
CA LEU A 143 -12.79 -4.49 5.45
C LEU A 143 -14.07 -4.64 4.62
N VAL A 144 -14.57 -5.86 4.47
CA VAL A 144 -15.81 -6.14 3.72
C VAL A 144 -17.02 -5.47 4.39
N GLU A 145 -17.17 -5.60 5.71
CA GLU A 145 -18.25 -4.97 6.48
C GLU A 145 -18.24 -3.44 6.33
N GLU A 146 -17.07 -2.84 6.22
CA GLU A 146 -16.89 -1.39 6.04
C GLU A 146 -16.92 -0.94 4.56
N GLY A 147 -17.24 -1.85 3.63
CA GLY A 147 -17.50 -1.56 2.23
C GLY A 147 -16.27 -1.56 1.33
N PHE A 148 -15.12 -2.04 1.80
CA PHE A 148 -13.95 -2.26 0.98
C PHE A 148 -14.12 -3.52 0.12
N THR A 149 -13.69 -3.46 -1.12
CA THR A 149 -13.82 -4.57 -2.09
C THR A 149 -12.48 -5.07 -2.61
N ILE A 150 -11.43 -4.29 -2.42
CA ILE A 150 -10.06 -4.60 -2.86
C ILE A 150 -9.11 -4.40 -1.67
N ASP A 151 -8.28 -5.40 -1.43
CA ASP A 151 -7.16 -5.36 -0.50
C ASP A 151 -5.82 -5.59 -1.22
N SER A 152 -4.77 -4.97 -0.74
CA SER A 152 -3.40 -5.19 -1.23
C SER A 152 -2.42 -5.28 -0.05
N SER A 153 -2.78 -6.09 0.95
CA SER A 153 -2.06 -6.14 2.23
C SER A 153 -1.27 -7.42 2.45
N ILE A 154 -1.54 -8.49 1.67
CA ILE A 154 -0.89 -9.77 1.90
C ILE A 154 0.37 -9.90 1.05
N TYR A 155 1.49 -10.18 1.71
CA TYR A 155 2.75 -10.48 1.05
C TYR A 155 3.00 -11.99 1.08
N PRO A 156 3.14 -12.69 -0.06
CA PRO A 156 3.26 -14.17 -0.09
C PRO A 156 4.70 -14.63 0.21
N ILE A 157 5.25 -14.23 1.35
CA ILE A 157 6.59 -14.59 1.83
C ILE A 157 6.55 -15.03 3.30
N ARG A 158 7.65 -15.62 3.76
CA ARG A 158 7.91 -15.82 5.17
C ARG A 158 8.79 -14.68 5.68
N HIS A 159 8.24 -13.87 6.56
CA HIS A 159 8.95 -12.78 7.24
C HIS A 159 8.47 -12.71 8.69
N ASP A 160 9.28 -12.17 9.60
CA ASP A 160 8.98 -12.07 11.04
C ASP A 160 7.93 -10.99 11.37
N ARG A 161 7.84 -9.95 10.55
CA ARG A 161 6.96 -8.79 10.78
C ARG A 161 5.72 -8.76 9.87
N TYR A 162 5.75 -9.40 8.72
CA TYR A 162 4.66 -9.37 7.74
C TYR A 162 4.68 -10.62 6.85
N GLY A 163 3.64 -10.78 6.03
CA GLY A 163 3.57 -11.84 5.05
C GLY A 163 2.89 -13.10 5.53
N ILE A 164 2.37 -13.83 4.56
CA ILE A 164 1.72 -15.14 4.74
C ILE A 164 2.35 -16.12 3.75
N ALA A 165 3.31 -16.90 4.22
CA ALA A 165 3.95 -17.91 3.40
C ALA A 165 2.93 -18.91 2.84
N GLY A 166 3.02 -19.15 1.52
CA GLY A 166 2.11 -20.07 0.82
C GLY A 166 0.82 -19.42 0.30
N SER A 167 0.60 -18.11 0.53
CA SER A 167 -0.50 -17.39 -0.11
C SER A 167 -0.34 -17.37 -1.63
N PRO A 168 -1.44 -17.24 -2.39
CA PRO A 168 -1.38 -17.03 -3.83
C PRO A 168 -0.52 -15.83 -4.18
N LYS A 169 0.22 -15.92 -5.29
CA LYS A 169 1.14 -14.87 -5.77
C LYS A 169 0.54 -14.00 -6.88
N ALA A 170 -0.67 -14.31 -7.30
CA ALA A 170 -1.46 -13.56 -8.29
C ALA A 170 -2.71 -13.00 -7.63
N PRO A 171 -3.36 -11.98 -8.21
CA PRO A 171 -4.64 -11.50 -7.73
C PRO A 171 -5.66 -12.63 -7.60
N HIS A 172 -6.39 -12.63 -6.50
CA HIS A 172 -7.36 -13.68 -6.17
C HIS A 172 -8.46 -13.15 -5.25
N VAL A 173 -9.54 -13.90 -5.16
CA VAL A 173 -10.65 -13.58 -4.26
C VAL A 173 -10.48 -14.34 -2.94
N ILE A 174 -10.70 -13.64 -1.84
CA ILE A 174 -10.76 -14.22 -0.50
C ILE A 174 -12.19 -14.10 0.00
N SER A 175 -12.81 -15.23 0.35
CA SER A 175 -14.14 -15.25 0.96
C SER A 175 -14.03 -15.10 2.46
N THR A 176 -14.82 -14.18 3.02
CA THR A 176 -14.98 -13.95 4.46
C THR A 176 -16.43 -14.20 4.87
N PRO A 177 -16.76 -14.31 6.16
CA PRO A 177 -18.15 -14.39 6.62
C PRO A 177 -19.01 -13.20 6.18
N ALA A 178 -18.42 -12.01 5.98
CA ALA A 178 -19.12 -10.80 5.55
C ALA A 178 -19.25 -10.66 4.02
N GLY A 179 -18.56 -11.51 3.23
CA GLY A 179 -18.55 -11.46 1.77
C GLY A 179 -17.15 -11.62 1.18
N ASP A 180 -17.04 -11.37 -0.11
CA ASP A 180 -15.80 -11.56 -0.86
C ASP A 180 -14.99 -10.27 -0.96
N ILE A 181 -13.66 -10.38 -0.91
CA ILE A 181 -12.71 -9.30 -1.16
C ILE A 181 -11.64 -9.75 -2.15
N SER A 182 -11.28 -8.87 -3.08
CA SER A 182 -10.21 -9.14 -4.06
C SER A 182 -8.86 -8.75 -3.46
N GLU A 183 -7.94 -9.71 -3.34
CA GLU A 183 -6.58 -9.48 -2.88
C GLU A 183 -5.63 -9.29 -4.06
N PHE A 184 -4.86 -8.19 -4.04
CA PHE A 184 -3.74 -7.90 -4.94
C PHE A 184 -2.43 -8.02 -4.17
N PRO A 185 -1.80 -9.20 -4.13
CA PRO A 185 -0.70 -9.48 -3.22
C PRO A 185 0.59 -8.75 -3.59
N GLY A 186 1.45 -8.56 -2.59
CA GLY A 186 2.81 -8.06 -2.78
C GLY A 186 3.59 -8.91 -3.78
N MET A 187 4.35 -8.25 -4.66
CA MET A 187 5.05 -8.90 -5.76
C MET A 187 6.26 -9.71 -5.28
N THR A 188 6.31 -10.97 -5.71
CA THR A 188 7.39 -11.88 -5.36
C THR A 188 7.93 -12.64 -6.56
N ALA A 189 9.22 -12.96 -6.55
CA ALA A 189 9.88 -13.84 -7.48
C ALA A 189 10.44 -15.08 -6.77
N THR A 190 10.84 -16.10 -7.54
CA THR A 190 11.48 -17.30 -7.01
C THR A 190 12.94 -17.35 -7.48
N VAL A 191 13.87 -17.42 -6.53
CA VAL A 191 15.31 -17.52 -6.80
C VAL A 191 15.86 -18.72 -6.01
N ALA A 192 16.44 -19.68 -6.69
CA ALA A 192 16.98 -20.90 -6.09
C ALA A 192 15.99 -21.60 -5.11
N GLY A 193 14.71 -21.66 -5.49
CA GLY A 193 13.65 -22.27 -4.68
C GLY A 193 13.09 -21.37 -3.55
N MET A 194 13.71 -20.22 -3.28
CA MET A 194 13.25 -19.28 -2.27
C MET A 194 12.34 -18.21 -2.87
N THR A 195 11.26 -17.89 -2.21
CA THR A 195 10.41 -16.75 -2.56
C THR A 195 10.99 -15.48 -1.95
N ILE A 196 11.30 -14.51 -2.80
CA ILE A 196 11.86 -13.21 -2.40
C ILE A 196 10.94 -12.08 -2.82
N PRO A 197 10.84 -10.99 -2.04
CA PRO A 197 10.09 -9.80 -2.43
C PRO A 197 10.77 -9.06 -3.58
N VAL A 198 9.95 -8.47 -4.45
CA VAL A 198 10.39 -7.67 -5.60
C VAL A 198 9.36 -6.56 -5.83
N GLY A 199 9.79 -5.43 -6.36
CA GLY A 199 8.84 -4.45 -6.88
C GLY A 199 8.39 -3.37 -5.94
N GLY A 200 9.04 -3.22 -4.78
CA GLY A 200 8.71 -2.08 -3.92
C GLY A 200 9.69 -1.84 -2.80
N GLY A 201 9.58 -0.66 -2.24
CA GLY A 201 10.35 -0.23 -1.09
C GLY A 201 11.85 -0.41 -1.28
N GLY A 202 12.53 -0.81 -0.23
CA GLY A 202 13.98 -1.02 -0.22
C GLY A 202 14.50 -2.01 -1.28
N TYR A 203 13.69 -2.97 -1.74
CA TYR A 203 14.13 -3.98 -2.71
C TYR A 203 14.42 -3.42 -4.09
N LEU A 204 13.67 -2.41 -4.55
CA LEU A 204 13.97 -1.71 -5.82
C LEU A 204 15.28 -0.94 -5.77
N ARG A 205 15.67 -0.43 -4.61
CA ARG A 205 16.91 0.30 -4.39
C ARG A 205 18.09 -0.63 -4.09
N LEU A 206 17.82 -1.77 -3.45
CA LEU A 206 18.85 -2.72 -3.00
C LEU A 206 19.36 -3.57 -4.16
N PHE A 207 18.49 -3.98 -5.08
CA PHE A 207 18.87 -4.89 -6.15
C PHE A 207 19.41 -4.11 -7.37
N PRO A 208 20.54 -4.55 -7.97
CA PRO A 208 20.98 -4.03 -9.25
C PRO A 208 19.88 -4.17 -10.31
N TRP A 209 19.73 -3.14 -11.16
CA TRP A 209 18.67 -3.12 -12.18
C TRP A 209 18.64 -4.35 -13.09
N ALA A 210 19.80 -4.91 -13.43
CA ALA A 210 19.88 -6.14 -14.22
C ALA A 210 19.18 -7.33 -13.54
N LEU A 211 19.32 -7.46 -12.20
CA LEU A 211 18.64 -8.48 -11.42
C LEU A 211 17.14 -8.18 -11.36
N THR A 212 16.76 -6.96 -11.00
CA THR A 212 15.36 -6.54 -10.94
C THR A 212 14.65 -6.81 -12.27
N SER A 213 15.23 -6.38 -13.39
CA SER A 213 14.67 -6.62 -14.73
C SER A 213 14.49 -8.10 -15.06
N ARG A 214 15.43 -8.95 -14.64
CA ARG A 214 15.32 -10.41 -14.82
C ARG A 214 14.15 -10.97 -13.99
N LEU A 215 14.00 -10.54 -12.74
CA LEU A 215 12.93 -10.99 -11.86
C LEU A 215 11.55 -10.54 -12.35
N LEU A 216 11.43 -9.30 -12.82
CA LEU A 216 10.19 -8.79 -13.43
C LEU A 216 9.80 -9.59 -14.66
N ARG A 217 10.75 -9.92 -15.56
CA ARG A 217 10.50 -10.80 -16.71
C ARG A 217 10.06 -12.21 -16.29
N GLN A 218 10.65 -12.75 -15.23
CA GLN A 218 10.23 -14.05 -14.69
C GLN A 218 8.76 -14.00 -14.23
N ILE A 219 8.35 -12.93 -13.52
CA ILE A 219 6.97 -12.76 -13.04
C ILE A 219 6.00 -12.68 -14.22
N ARG A 220 6.31 -11.85 -15.23
CA ARG A 220 5.49 -11.73 -16.44
C ARG A 220 5.38 -13.05 -17.22
N SER A 221 6.45 -13.82 -17.31
CA SER A 221 6.42 -15.15 -17.99
C SER A 221 5.51 -16.17 -17.30
N GLN A 222 5.10 -15.91 -16.05
CA GLN A 222 4.12 -16.68 -15.29
C GLN A 222 2.69 -16.15 -15.43
N SER A 223 2.44 -15.23 -16.37
CA SER A 223 1.15 -14.54 -16.56
C SER A 223 0.66 -13.84 -15.27
N ARG A 224 1.59 -13.35 -14.48
CA ARG A 224 1.30 -12.59 -13.26
C ARG A 224 1.46 -11.09 -13.53
N PRO A 225 0.50 -10.25 -13.12
CA PRO A 225 0.65 -8.81 -13.21
C PRO A 225 1.80 -8.32 -12.33
N LEU A 226 2.46 -7.27 -12.75
CA LEU A 226 3.43 -6.58 -11.92
C LEU A 226 2.68 -5.69 -10.93
N ASN A 227 3.07 -5.75 -9.66
CA ASN A 227 2.53 -4.86 -8.61
C ASN A 227 3.71 -4.11 -7.98
N VAL A 228 3.93 -2.87 -8.45
CA VAL A 228 5.03 -2.02 -7.98
C VAL A 228 4.48 -1.04 -6.96
N TYR A 229 5.18 -0.88 -5.83
CA TYR A 229 4.84 0.13 -4.84
C TYR A 229 6.04 0.99 -4.46
N LEU A 230 5.77 2.25 -4.19
CA LEU A 230 6.74 3.25 -3.74
C LEU A 230 6.15 4.04 -2.57
N HIS A 231 7.05 4.71 -1.83
CA HIS A 231 6.66 5.71 -0.86
C HIS A 231 7.18 7.08 -1.30
N PRO A 232 6.51 8.19 -0.98
CA PRO A 232 6.97 9.53 -1.33
C PRO A 232 8.40 9.82 -0.85
N TRP A 233 8.74 9.41 0.37
CA TRP A 233 10.06 9.60 0.94
C TRP A 233 11.19 8.84 0.20
N GLU A 234 10.89 7.88 -0.64
CA GLU A 234 11.91 7.15 -1.43
C GLU A 234 12.52 7.99 -2.57
N VAL A 235 11.84 9.03 -3.00
CA VAL A 235 12.33 9.96 -4.03
C VAL A 235 12.86 11.27 -3.45
N ASP A 236 12.81 11.44 -2.14
CA ASP A 236 13.28 12.63 -1.44
C ASP A 236 14.79 12.51 -1.12
N VAL A 237 15.60 13.19 -1.91
CA VAL A 237 17.07 13.18 -1.74
C VAL A 237 17.54 13.96 -0.51
N ASP A 238 16.70 14.87 -0.02
CA ASP A 238 17.01 15.75 1.11
C ASP A 238 16.30 15.29 2.41
N GLN A 239 15.80 14.06 2.42
CA GLN A 239 15.10 13.50 3.57
C GLN A 239 15.97 13.61 4.84
N PRO A 240 15.42 14.16 5.96
CA PRO A 240 16.11 14.19 7.24
C PRO A 240 16.49 12.77 7.71
N ARG A 241 17.63 12.66 8.35
CA ARG A 241 18.06 11.41 9.00
C ARG A 241 17.51 11.37 10.41
N ILE A 242 16.89 10.26 10.79
CA ILE A 242 16.39 9.97 12.14
C ILE A 242 17.40 9.08 12.85
#